data_a524fd1cc9283ca8eb1ac0421aedadd9
#
_entry.id   a524fd1cc9283ca8eb1ac0421aedadd9
#
_cell.length_a   1.000
_cell.length_b   1.000
_cell.length_c   1.000
_cell.angle_alpha   90.00
_cell.angle_beta   90.00
_cell.angle_gamma   90.00
#
_symmetry.space_group_name_H-M   'P 1'
#
loop_
_entity.id
_entity.type
_entity.pdbx_description
1 polymer ?
#
loop_
_entity_poly.entity_id
_entity_poly.type
_entity_poly.pdbx_seq_one_letter_code
_entity_poly.pdbx_strand_id
1 'polypeptide(L)'
;MTLPLLQVRGLVKRFGGLVATDHVDLDVRAGEIHALIGPNGAGKTTLVAQLGGQLASDAGRIVFDGADITVLAAHARARRGLARSFQITRLFKSASVLDNVALAVQAVSGSSLPAWRPVHGESALFEQAREALEAVDLGAKARLAIDQLSHGERRALEVAMTLAGKPRLVLLDEPMAGMGADESARMERLIAHVRSRSTVLLIEHDVDAVFRLADCVSVLVEGRIVASGAPAAVRRDAAVIAAYLGDPLEGAR
;
A
#
# COMPACT_ATOMS: atom_id res chain seq x y z
N MET A 1 19.27 -14.86 10.85
CA MET A 1 18.41 -13.68 10.64
C MET A 1 18.01 -13.65 9.19
N THR A 2 16.70 -13.73 8.89
CA THR A 2 16.19 -13.60 7.52
C THR A 2 16.36 -12.15 7.07
N LEU A 3 16.87 -11.95 5.84
CA LEU A 3 17.00 -10.60 5.26
C LEU A 3 15.60 -9.97 5.10
N PRO A 4 15.45 -8.66 5.33
CA PRO A 4 14.20 -7.95 5.04
C PRO A 4 13.79 -8.09 3.57
N LEU A 5 12.48 -8.15 3.32
CA LEU A 5 11.93 -8.19 1.95
C LEU A 5 12.16 -6.86 1.22
N LEU A 6 11.99 -5.73 1.94
CA LEU A 6 12.31 -4.40 1.46
C LEU A 6 13.35 -3.76 2.37
N GLN A 7 14.39 -3.20 1.76
CA GLN A 7 15.45 -2.46 2.45
C GLN A 7 15.60 -1.10 1.79
N VAL A 8 15.55 -0.05 2.58
CA VAL A 8 15.77 1.33 2.16
C VAL A 8 16.96 1.87 2.93
N ARG A 9 17.89 2.51 2.25
CA ARG A 9 19.09 3.07 2.86
C ARG A 9 19.37 4.46 2.34
N GLY A 10 19.43 5.42 3.27
CA GLY A 10 19.81 6.81 3.00
C GLY A 10 18.95 7.51 1.96
N LEU A 11 17.63 7.20 1.89
CA LEU A 11 16.77 7.68 0.81
C LEU A 11 16.49 9.17 0.97
N VAL A 12 16.75 9.95 -0.09
CA VAL A 12 16.56 11.40 -0.09
C VAL A 12 15.66 11.84 -1.24
N LYS A 13 14.79 12.80 -0.96
CA LYS A 13 14.02 13.56 -1.96
C LYS A 13 13.91 15.02 -1.58
N ARG A 14 14.23 15.89 -2.54
CA ARG A 14 14.17 17.34 -2.39
C ARG A 14 13.22 17.94 -3.45
N PHE A 15 12.51 18.98 -3.06
CA PHE A 15 11.71 19.81 -3.93
C PHE A 15 12.13 21.26 -3.73
N GLY A 16 13.08 21.74 -4.57
CA GLY A 16 13.72 23.04 -4.33
C GLY A 16 14.44 23.06 -2.99
N GLY A 17 14.07 23.96 -2.11
CA GLY A 17 14.63 24.07 -0.75
C GLY A 17 14.03 23.10 0.27
N LEU A 18 12.91 22.43 -0.05
CA LEU A 18 12.26 21.49 0.87
C LEU A 18 12.87 20.10 0.75
N VAL A 19 13.30 19.52 1.86
CA VAL A 19 13.72 18.11 1.95
C VAL A 19 12.53 17.29 2.45
N ALA A 20 11.89 16.54 1.55
CA ALA A 20 10.69 15.77 1.87
C ALA A 20 11.00 14.38 2.44
N THR A 21 12.11 13.74 2.03
CA THR A 21 12.73 12.59 2.71
C THR A 21 14.20 12.88 2.90
N ASP A 22 14.72 12.63 4.10
CA ASP A 22 16.07 13.00 4.50
C ASP A 22 16.80 11.80 5.12
N HIS A 23 17.58 11.10 4.29
CA HIS A 23 18.39 9.91 4.66
C HIS A 23 17.54 8.83 5.34
N VAL A 24 16.35 8.52 4.77
CA VAL A 24 15.45 7.52 5.32
C VAL A 24 16.04 6.13 5.21
N ASP A 25 16.14 5.45 6.35
CA ASP A 25 16.42 4.02 6.46
C ASP A 25 15.14 3.29 6.92
N LEU A 26 14.76 2.23 6.22
CA LEU A 26 13.56 1.44 6.53
C LEU A 26 13.76 -0.02 6.12
N ASP A 27 13.41 -0.94 7.00
CA ASP A 27 13.39 -2.38 6.73
C ASP A 27 11.98 -2.93 6.94
N VAL A 28 11.46 -3.65 5.93
CA VAL A 28 10.19 -4.36 6.01
C VAL A 28 10.44 -5.85 5.85
N ARG A 29 10.02 -6.66 6.82
CA ARG A 29 10.22 -8.12 6.83
C ARG A 29 9.12 -8.80 6.03
N ALA A 30 9.44 -9.97 5.47
CA ALA A 30 8.43 -10.78 4.78
C ALA A 30 7.34 -11.25 5.76
N GLY A 31 6.06 -11.14 5.35
CA GLY A 31 4.91 -11.62 6.10
C GLY A 31 4.45 -10.73 7.25
N GLU A 32 5.04 -9.53 7.44
CA GLU A 32 4.57 -8.56 8.45
C GLU A 32 3.60 -7.53 7.87
N ILE A 33 2.79 -6.94 8.72
CA ILE A 33 2.17 -5.63 8.50
C ILE A 33 3.09 -4.60 9.14
N HIS A 34 3.80 -3.85 8.32
CA HIS A 34 4.64 -2.75 8.74
C HIS A 34 3.88 -1.45 8.55
N ALA A 35 3.62 -0.69 9.60
CA ALA A 35 2.95 0.59 9.47
C ALA A 35 3.95 1.75 9.43
N LEU A 36 3.66 2.73 8.56
CA LEU A 36 4.36 4.00 8.49
C LEU A 36 3.41 5.11 8.92
N ILE A 37 3.68 5.71 10.06
CA ILE A 37 2.90 6.81 10.63
C ILE A 37 3.73 8.09 10.73
N GLY A 38 3.09 9.20 11.06
CA GLY A 38 3.74 10.50 11.27
C GLY A 38 2.78 11.64 11.03
N PRO A 39 3.08 12.87 11.48
CA PRO A 39 2.24 14.04 11.31
C PRO A 39 2.01 14.39 9.83
N ASN A 40 1.06 15.27 9.57
CA ASN A 40 0.84 15.81 8.24
C ASN A 40 2.09 16.58 7.78
N GLY A 41 2.47 16.39 6.50
CA GLY A 41 3.68 17.01 5.97
C GLY A 41 4.99 16.28 6.31
N ALA A 42 4.97 15.19 7.09
CA ALA A 42 6.17 14.44 7.48
C ALA A 42 6.94 13.79 6.30
N GLY A 43 6.34 13.71 5.10
CA GLY A 43 6.97 13.09 3.92
C GLY A 43 6.48 11.68 3.59
N LYS A 44 5.45 11.16 4.27
CA LYS A 44 4.91 9.81 4.07
C LYS A 44 4.54 9.52 2.61
N THR A 45 3.72 10.36 2.01
CA THR A 45 3.28 10.22 0.60
C THR A 45 4.47 10.27 -0.37
N THR A 46 5.47 11.12 -0.09
CA THR A 46 6.70 11.21 -0.87
C THR A 46 7.49 9.91 -0.77
N LEU A 47 7.70 9.38 0.45
CA LEU A 47 8.39 8.12 0.66
C LEU A 47 7.69 6.97 -0.08
N VAL A 48 6.36 6.86 0.05
CA VAL A 48 5.59 5.82 -0.64
C VAL A 48 5.67 5.95 -2.16
N ALA A 49 5.66 7.18 -2.70
CA ALA A 49 5.83 7.43 -4.12
C ALA A 49 7.23 7.03 -4.63
N GLN A 50 8.27 7.24 -3.80
CA GLN A 50 9.62 6.75 -4.09
C GLN A 50 9.67 5.22 -4.07
N LEU A 51 9.12 4.57 -3.04
CA LEU A 51 9.06 3.11 -2.92
C LEU A 51 8.24 2.47 -4.05
N GLY A 52 7.14 3.10 -4.46
CA GLY A 52 6.30 2.65 -5.56
C GLY A 52 6.88 2.91 -6.95
N GLY A 53 7.96 3.70 -7.07
CA GLY A 53 8.58 4.03 -8.36
C GLY A 53 7.83 5.08 -9.19
N GLN A 54 6.91 5.84 -8.58
CA GLN A 54 6.25 6.99 -9.20
C GLN A 54 7.11 8.26 -9.10
N LEU A 55 8.02 8.30 -8.11
CA LEU A 55 8.91 9.42 -7.86
C LEU A 55 10.35 8.91 -7.77
N ALA A 56 11.25 9.50 -8.54
CA ALA A 56 12.67 9.19 -8.46
C ALA A 56 13.28 9.80 -7.19
N SER A 57 14.15 9.05 -6.52
CA SER A 57 14.95 9.53 -5.40
C SER A 57 16.15 10.32 -5.89
N ASP A 58 16.57 11.33 -5.11
CA ASP A 58 17.76 12.13 -5.43
C ASP A 58 19.04 11.47 -4.90
N ALA A 59 18.92 10.64 -3.83
CA ALA A 59 19.99 9.81 -3.30
C ALA A 59 19.42 8.61 -2.56
N GLY A 60 20.30 7.68 -2.17
CA GLY A 60 19.94 6.47 -1.43
C GLY A 60 19.66 5.27 -2.33
N ARG A 61 19.26 4.17 -1.69
CA ARG A 61 19.07 2.88 -2.35
C ARG A 61 17.81 2.16 -1.85
N ILE A 62 17.12 1.50 -2.77
CA ILE A 62 15.96 0.65 -2.48
C ILE A 62 16.25 -0.75 -3.00
N VAL A 63 16.29 -1.73 -2.10
CA VAL A 63 16.46 -3.16 -2.42
C VAL A 63 15.18 -3.89 -2.09
N PHE A 64 14.63 -4.63 -3.04
CA PHE A 64 13.45 -5.45 -2.88
C PHE A 64 13.77 -6.89 -3.27
N ASP A 65 13.51 -7.83 -2.35
CA ASP A 65 13.81 -9.25 -2.53
C ASP A 65 15.25 -9.51 -3.00
N GLY A 66 16.21 -8.82 -2.38
CA GLY A 66 17.64 -8.89 -2.70
C GLY A 66 18.07 -8.18 -3.98
N ALA A 67 17.14 -7.66 -4.78
CA ALA A 67 17.44 -6.95 -6.02
C ALA A 67 17.34 -5.41 -5.83
N ASP A 68 18.29 -4.67 -6.39
CA ASP A 68 18.22 -3.21 -6.45
C ASP A 68 17.11 -2.77 -7.41
N ILE A 69 16.17 -1.99 -6.90
CA ILE A 69 15.04 -1.45 -7.67
C ILE A 69 15.04 0.09 -7.70
N THR A 70 16.10 0.73 -7.25
CA THR A 70 16.17 2.19 -7.02
C THR A 70 15.73 2.99 -8.24
N VAL A 71 16.20 2.62 -9.42
CA VAL A 71 15.92 3.33 -10.68
C VAL A 71 14.75 2.73 -11.48
N LEU A 72 14.12 1.68 -10.98
CA LEU A 72 13.04 1.02 -11.71
C LEU A 72 11.74 1.83 -11.63
N ALA A 73 11.08 1.98 -12.78
CA ALA A 73 9.74 2.56 -12.87
C ALA A 73 8.68 1.66 -12.21
N ALA A 74 7.53 2.24 -11.83
CA ALA A 74 6.46 1.59 -11.10
C ALA A 74 5.99 0.26 -11.73
N HIS A 75 5.81 0.21 -13.05
CA HIS A 75 5.39 -1.00 -13.75
C HIS A 75 6.41 -2.14 -13.65
N ALA A 76 7.72 -1.81 -13.63
CA ALA A 76 8.78 -2.81 -13.49
C ALA A 76 8.86 -3.34 -12.04
N ARG A 77 8.55 -2.49 -11.03
CA ARG A 77 8.44 -2.91 -9.63
C ARG A 77 7.20 -3.80 -9.42
N ALA A 78 6.07 -3.45 -10.04
CA ALA A 78 4.84 -4.26 -9.98
C ALA A 78 5.07 -5.67 -10.54
N ARG A 79 5.77 -5.81 -11.67
CA ARG A 79 6.15 -7.12 -12.24
C ARG A 79 7.09 -7.93 -11.34
N ARG A 80 7.81 -7.28 -10.43
CA ARG A 80 8.65 -7.96 -9.42
C ARG A 80 7.89 -8.28 -8.14
N GLY A 81 6.61 -7.94 -8.08
CA GLY A 81 5.76 -8.23 -6.93
C GLY A 81 5.71 -7.13 -5.86
N LEU A 82 6.10 -5.88 -6.19
CA LEU A 82 5.86 -4.72 -5.33
C LEU A 82 4.72 -3.91 -5.93
N ALA A 83 3.53 -4.02 -5.34
CA ALA A 83 2.33 -3.30 -5.79
C ALA A 83 2.00 -2.14 -4.84
N ARG A 84 1.37 -1.09 -5.37
CA ARG A 84 0.85 0.04 -4.59
C ARG A 84 -0.61 0.27 -4.92
N SER A 85 -1.45 0.46 -3.89
CA SER A 85 -2.79 1.00 -4.08
C SER A 85 -2.71 2.46 -4.52
N PHE A 86 -3.57 2.87 -5.42
CA PHE A 86 -3.59 4.24 -5.90
C PHE A 86 -4.56 5.07 -5.04
N GLN A 87 -4.14 6.25 -4.58
CA GLN A 87 -5.02 7.23 -3.92
C GLN A 87 -6.18 7.68 -4.82
N ILE A 88 -5.99 7.63 -6.14
CA ILE A 88 -7.02 7.91 -7.15
C ILE A 88 -7.01 6.75 -8.13
N THR A 89 -7.72 5.68 -7.79
CA THR A 89 -7.94 4.58 -8.74
C THR A 89 -8.91 5.07 -9.81
N ARG A 90 -8.41 5.20 -11.02
CA ARG A 90 -9.30 5.44 -12.18
C ARG A 90 -10.02 4.14 -12.51
N LEU A 91 -11.08 3.87 -11.76
CA LEU A 91 -11.97 2.77 -12.09
C LEU A 91 -12.64 3.03 -13.44
N PHE A 92 -12.66 2.02 -14.29
CA PHE A 92 -13.39 2.07 -15.57
C PHE A 92 -14.88 1.95 -15.25
N LYS A 93 -15.56 3.09 -15.13
CA LYS A 93 -16.97 3.15 -14.72
C LYS A 93 -17.92 2.41 -15.66
N SER A 94 -17.56 2.29 -16.94
CA SER A 94 -18.33 1.56 -17.97
C SER A 94 -18.11 0.05 -17.95
N ALA A 95 -17.14 -0.43 -17.16
CA ALA A 95 -16.80 -1.84 -17.01
C ALA A 95 -17.37 -2.40 -15.70
N SER A 96 -17.56 -3.71 -15.64
CA SER A 96 -17.98 -4.38 -14.41
C SER A 96 -16.86 -4.39 -13.35
N VAL A 97 -17.22 -4.72 -12.12
CA VAL A 97 -16.27 -4.96 -11.02
C VAL A 97 -15.22 -5.99 -11.41
N LEU A 98 -15.65 -7.11 -12.02
CA LEU A 98 -14.76 -8.17 -12.50
C LEU A 98 -13.80 -7.69 -13.60
N ASP A 99 -14.32 -6.93 -14.58
CA ASP A 99 -13.49 -6.43 -15.69
C ASP A 99 -12.40 -5.47 -15.20
N ASN A 100 -12.69 -4.64 -14.19
CA ASN A 100 -11.69 -3.76 -13.59
C ASN A 100 -10.53 -4.57 -12.98
N VAL A 101 -10.84 -5.64 -12.23
CA VAL A 101 -9.79 -6.51 -11.66
C VAL A 101 -9.07 -7.29 -12.75
N ALA A 102 -9.79 -7.78 -13.77
CA ALA A 102 -9.18 -8.49 -14.90
C ALA A 102 -8.17 -7.61 -15.66
N LEU A 103 -8.48 -6.33 -15.86
CA LEU A 103 -7.54 -5.36 -16.43
C LEU A 103 -6.29 -5.16 -15.55
N ALA A 104 -6.45 -5.18 -14.21
CA ALA A 104 -5.30 -5.10 -13.31
C ALA A 104 -4.42 -6.36 -13.39
N VAL A 105 -5.01 -7.57 -13.46
CA VAL A 105 -4.27 -8.83 -13.70
C VAL A 105 -3.48 -8.75 -15.00
N GLN A 106 -4.13 -8.33 -16.08
CA GLN A 106 -3.52 -8.21 -17.40
C GLN A 106 -2.33 -7.24 -17.40
N ALA A 107 -2.46 -6.09 -16.72
CA ALA A 107 -1.40 -5.09 -16.66
C ALA A 107 -0.11 -5.62 -16.01
N VAL A 108 -0.22 -6.55 -15.05
CA VAL A 108 0.93 -7.13 -14.34
C VAL A 108 1.48 -8.36 -15.07
N SER A 109 0.63 -9.18 -15.69
CA SER A 109 1.04 -10.42 -16.37
C SER A 109 1.97 -10.19 -17.57
N GLY A 110 2.01 -8.96 -18.09
CA GLY A 110 2.86 -8.61 -19.23
C GLY A 110 2.43 -9.26 -20.56
N SER A 111 1.32 -10.00 -20.57
CA SER A 111 0.72 -10.50 -21.78
C SER A 111 0.07 -9.32 -22.51
N SER A 112 0.86 -8.68 -23.38
CA SER A 112 0.29 -7.85 -24.44
C SER A 112 -0.53 -8.81 -25.27
N LEU A 113 -1.85 -8.88 -25.05
CA LEU A 113 -2.76 -9.61 -25.94
C LEU A 113 -2.44 -9.20 -27.37
N PRO A 114 -2.27 -10.13 -28.30
CA PRO A 114 -2.38 -9.80 -29.69
C PRO A 114 -3.71 -9.07 -29.85
N ALA A 115 -3.70 -7.85 -30.43
CA ALA A 115 -4.88 -6.96 -30.56
C ALA A 115 -6.12 -7.60 -31.23
N TRP A 116 -6.01 -8.87 -31.57
CA TRP A 116 -6.94 -9.70 -32.35
C TRP A 116 -7.69 -10.77 -31.53
N ARG A 117 -7.39 -10.97 -30.22
CA ARG A 117 -8.13 -11.97 -29.42
C ARG A 117 -9.08 -11.26 -28.44
N PRO A 118 -10.38 -11.64 -28.42
CA PRO A 118 -11.31 -11.13 -27.42
C PRO A 118 -10.82 -11.51 -26.01
N VAL A 119 -10.75 -10.54 -25.11
CA VAL A 119 -10.34 -10.71 -23.69
C VAL A 119 -11.18 -11.79 -22.98
N HIS A 120 -12.44 -11.95 -23.36
CA HIS A 120 -13.36 -12.97 -22.80
C HIS A 120 -12.95 -14.43 -23.06
N GLY A 121 -11.93 -14.69 -23.87
CA GLY A 121 -11.40 -16.04 -24.11
C GLY A 121 -10.31 -16.50 -23.12
N GLU A 122 -9.81 -15.62 -22.23
CA GLU A 122 -8.75 -15.94 -21.28
C GLU A 122 -9.32 -16.36 -19.91
N SER A 123 -9.73 -17.62 -19.78
CA SER A 123 -10.29 -18.16 -18.54
C SER A 123 -9.38 -17.94 -17.32
N ALA A 124 -8.07 -18.12 -17.47
CA ALA A 124 -7.09 -17.96 -16.39
C ALA A 124 -7.04 -16.52 -15.82
N LEU A 125 -7.17 -15.49 -16.67
CA LEU A 125 -7.18 -14.09 -16.25
C LEU A 125 -8.42 -13.78 -15.42
N PHE A 126 -9.60 -14.24 -15.85
CA PHE A 126 -10.85 -14.04 -15.12
C PHE A 126 -10.93 -14.88 -13.84
N GLU A 127 -10.33 -16.09 -13.82
CA GLU A 127 -10.21 -16.88 -12.59
C GLU A 127 -9.37 -16.13 -11.55
N GLN A 128 -8.20 -15.60 -11.93
CA GLN A 128 -7.36 -14.82 -11.04
C GLN A 128 -8.06 -13.54 -10.55
N ALA A 129 -8.84 -12.88 -11.43
CA ALA A 129 -9.65 -11.73 -11.04
C ALA A 129 -10.75 -12.11 -10.03
N ARG A 130 -11.40 -13.27 -10.18
CA ARG A 130 -12.39 -13.78 -9.21
C ARG A 130 -11.74 -14.09 -7.87
N GLU A 131 -10.58 -14.78 -7.87
CA GLU A 131 -9.82 -15.04 -6.63
C GLU A 131 -9.50 -13.74 -5.85
N ALA A 132 -9.13 -12.66 -6.58
CA ALA A 132 -8.86 -11.37 -5.96
C ALA A 132 -10.14 -10.71 -5.40
N LEU A 133 -11.29 -10.85 -6.07
CA LEU A 133 -12.57 -10.36 -5.59
C LEU A 133 -13.09 -11.15 -4.38
N GLU A 134 -12.93 -12.47 -4.36
CA GLU A 134 -13.27 -13.30 -3.20
C GLU A 134 -12.44 -12.92 -1.98
N ALA A 135 -11.15 -12.59 -2.17
CA ALA A 135 -10.27 -12.17 -1.08
C ALA A 135 -10.70 -10.87 -0.40
N VAL A 136 -11.57 -10.08 -1.02
CA VAL A 136 -12.10 -8.79 -0.50
C VAL A 136 -13.63 -8.79 -0.31
N ASP A 137 -14.25 -9.96 -0.28
CA ASP A 137 -15.70 -10.16 -0.12
C ASP A 137 -16.56 -9.47 -1.21
N LEU A 138 -16.02 -9.31 -2.42
CA LEU A 138 -16.74 -8.72 -3.57
C LEU A 138 -17.13 -9.74 -4.65
N GLY A 139 -16.93 -11.04 -4.44
CA GLY A 139 -17.22 -12.07 -5.43
C GLY A 139 -18.68 -12.05 -5.92
N ALA A 140 -19.66 -11.91 -5.01
CA ALA A 140 -21.08 -11.81 -5.34
C ALA A 140 -21.43 -10.55 -6.18
N LYS A 141 -20.57 -9.52 -6.16
CA LYS A 141 -20.72 -8.24 -6.86
C LYS A 141 -19.94 -8.14 -8.16
N ALA A 142 -19.31 -9.21 -8.60
CA ALA A 142 -18.43 -9.27 -9.77
C ALA A 142 -19.05 -8.68 -11.07
N ARG A 143 -20.37 -8.83 -11.23
CA ARG A 143 -21.09 -8.36 -12.43
C ARG A 143 -21.71 -6.97 -12.30
N LEU A 144 -21.63 -6.35 -11.13
CA LEU A 144 -22.18 -5.01 -10.91
C LEU A 144 -21.33 -3.95 -11.61
N ALA A 145 -21.99 -2.83 -11.95
CA ALA A 145 -21.28 -1.62 -12.36
C ALA A 145 -20.66 -0.93 -11.14
N ILE A 146 -19.57 -0.19 -11.34
CA ILE A 146 -18.81 0.45 -10.27
C ILE A 146 -19.63 1.46 -9.46
N ASP A 147 -20.58 2.13 -10.09
CA ASP A 147 -21.46 3.13 -9.46
C ASP A 147 -22.44 2.53 -8.45
N GLN A 148 -22.71 1.22 -8.55
CA GLN A 148 -23.56 0.47 -7.63
C GLN A 148 -22.83 0.05 -6.33
N LEU A 149 -21.51 0.26 -6.25
CA LEU A 149 -20.72 -0.02 -5.06
C LEU A 149 -20.78 1.15 -4.07
N SER A 150 -20.84 0.84 -2.77
CA SER A 150 -20.62 1.80 -1.69
C SER A 150 -19.19 2.34 -1.72
N HIS A 151 -18.90 3.37 -0.91
CA HIS A 151 -17.55 3.92 -0.80
C HIS A 151 -16.55 2.87 -0.29
N GLY A 152 -16.88 2.16 0.78
CA GLY A 152 -16.04 1.10 1.34
C GLY A 152 -15.80 -0.05 0.36
N GLU A 153 -16.82 -0.44 -0.44
CA GLU A 153 -16.68 -1.48 -1.46
C GLU A 153 -15.78 -1.05 -2.62
N ARG A 154 -15.81 0.22 -3.01
CA ARG A 154 -14.87 0.75 -4.00
C ARG A 154 -13.43 0.69 -3.49
N ARG A 155 -13.19 1.01 -2.21
CA ARG A 155 -11.87 0.85 -1.59
C ARG A 155 -11.44 -0.61 -1.50
N ALA A 156 -12.35 -1.53 -1.15
CA ALA A 156 -12.07 -2.96 -1.18
C ALA A 156 -11.72 -3.44 -2.61
N LEU A 157 -12.41 -2.93 -3.65
CA LEU A 157 -12.07 -3.19 -5.04
C LEU A 157 -10.67 -2.69 -5.41
N GLU A 158 -10.26 -1.51 -4.94
CA GLU A 158 -8.89 -0.99 -5.14
C GLU A 158 -7.84 -1.92 -4.53
N VAL A 159 -8.12 -2.46 -3.34
CA VAL A 159 -7.26 -3.48 -2.72
C VAL A 159 -7.25 -4.76 -3.57
N ALA A 160 -8.41 -5.26 -4.05
CA ALA A 160 -8.48 -6.42 -4.94
C ALA A 160 -7.64 -6.23 -6.21
N MET A 161 -7.74 -5.07 -6.87
CA MET A 161 -6.93 -4.74 -8.05
C MET A 161 -5.42 -4.73 -7.72
N THR A 162 -5.06 -4.27 -6.53
CA THR A 162 -3.66 -4.27 -6.09
C THR A 162 -3.15 -5.69 -5.84
N LEU A 163 -4.01 -6.56 -5.29
CA LEU A 163 -3.72 -7.98 -5.03
C LEU A 163 -3.75 -8.85 -6.29
N ALA A 164 -4.39 -8.39 -7.36
CA ALA A 164 -4.61 -9.16 -8.58
C ALA A 164 -3.32 -9.73 -9.20
N GLY A 165 -2.20 -9.02 -9.05
CA GLY A 165 -0.87 -9.48 -9.48
C GLY A 165 -0.19 -10.47 -8.52
N LYS A 166 -0.84 -10.93 -7.46
CA LYS A 166 -0.26 -11.77 -6.39
C LYS A 166 1.07 -11.19 -5.86
N PRO A 167 1.09 -9.92 -5.43
CA PRO A 167 2.32 -9.24 -5.03
C PRO A 167 2.90 -9.84 -3.75
N ARG A 168 4.23 -9.76 -3.60
CA ARG A 168 4.94 -10.12 -2.35
C ARG A 168 4.89 -9.00 -1.32
N LEU A 169 4.84 -7.74 -1.78
CA LEU A 169 4.68 -6.53 -0.96
C LEU A 169 3.60 -5.63 -1.54
N VAL A 170 2.67 -5.23 -0.68
CA VAL A 170 1.60 -4.27 -1.00
C VAL A 170 1.83 -3.00 -0.21
N LEU A 171 1.88 -1.85 -0.89
CA LEU A 171 1.85 -0.52 -0.28
C LEU A 171 0.40 -0.04 -0.25
N LEU A 172 -0.20 0.05 0.93
CA LEU A 172 -1.56 0.57 1.14
C LEU A 172 -1.47 1.99 1.71
N ASP A 173 -1.95 2.96 0.94
CA ASP A 173 -1.84 4.39 1.26
C ASP A 173 -3.23 4.91 1.70
N GLU A 174 -3.41 5.08 3.00
CA GLU A 174 -4.64 5.53 3.67
C GLU A 174 -5.90 4.74 3.22
N PRO A 175 -5.90 3.41 3.29
CA PRO A 175 -7.03 2.61 2.79
C PRO A 175 -8.32 2.84 3.57
N MET A 176 -8.27 3.34 4.81
CA MET A 176 -9.43 3.60 5.66
C MET A 176 -9.90 5.06 5.63
N ALA A 177 -9.25 5.94 4.84
CA ALA A 177 -9.60 7.36 4.79
C ALA A 177 -11.06 7.60 4.35
N GLY A 178 -11.79 8.40 5.13
CA GLY A 178 -13.18 8.77 4.83
C GLY A 178 -14.23 7.68 5.12
N MET A 179 -13.84 6.58 5.75
CA MET A 179 -14.75 5.49 6.14
C MET A 179 -15.39 5.73 7.50
N GLY A 180 -16.64 5.27 7.64
CA GLY A 180 -17.27 5.15 8.96
C GLY A 180 -16.71 3.96 9.76
N ALA A 181 -17.05 3.87 11.04
CA ALA A 181 -16.50 2.86 11.96
C ALA A 181 -16.68 1.41 11.46
N ASP A 182 -17.86 1.07 10.94
CA ASP A 182 -18.15 -0.28 10.44
C ASP A 182 -17.36 -0.62 9.17
N GLU A 183 -17.18 0.35 8.27
CA GLU A 183 -16.39 0.18 7.04
C GLU A 183 -14.91 0.05 7.38
N SER A 184 -14.38 0.88 8.32
CA SER A 184 -13.02 0.78 8.81
C SER A 184 -12.74 -0.58 9.44
N ALA A 185 -13.65 -1.08 10.29
CA ALA A 185 -13.52 -2.41 10.90
C ALA A 185 -13.52 -3.55 9.85
N ARG A 186 -14.25 -3.40 8.74
CA ARG A 186 -14.19 -4.36 7.61
C ARG A 186 -12.85 -4.28 6.90
N MET A 187 -12.35 -3.06 6.64
CA MET A 187 -11.05 -2.85 6.00
C MET A 187 -9.91 -3.37 6.87
N GLU A 188 -9.95 -3.19 8.19
CA GLU A 188 -8.97 -3.78 9.11
C GLU A 188 -8.92 -5.32 8.97
N ARG A 189 -10.09 -5.98 8.95
CA ARG A 189 -10.14 -7.44 8.74
C ARG A 189 -9.60 -7.85 7.38
N LEU A 190 -9.88 -7.07 6.34
CA LEU A 190 -9.35 -7.29 5.01
C LEU A 190 -7.81 -7.18 4.99
N ILE A 191 -7.24 -6.13 5.58
CA ILE A 191 -5.79 -5.93 5.66
C ILE A 191 -5.13 -7.08 6.44
N ALA A 192 -5.73 -7.51 7.56
CA ALA A 192 -5.27 -8.66 8.33
C ALA A 192 -5.31 -9.97 7.49
N HIS A 193 -6.32 -10.14 6.64
CA HIS A 193 -6.38 -11.28 5.72
C HIS A 193 -5.31 -11.20 4.62
N VAL A 194 -5.06 -10.02 4.04
CA VAL A 194 -4.03 -9.79 3.02
C VAL A 194 -2.65 -10.22 3.51
N ARG A 195 -2.32 -10.01 4.80
CA ARG A 195 -1.08 -10.46 5.43
C ARG A 195 -0.79 -11.94 5.23
N SER A 196 -1.80 -12.80 5.16
CA SER A 196 -1.62 -14.24 4.95
C SER A 196 -1.02 -14.60 3.58
N ARG A 197 -1.07 -13.66 2.63
CA ARG A 197 -0.66 -13.84 1.23
C ARG A 197 0.44 -12.89 0.78
N SER A 198 0.54 -11.71 1.43
CA SER A 198 1.45 -10.62 1.03
C SER A 198 1.96 -9.88 2.26
N THR A 199 3.20 -9.40 2.21
CA THR A 199 3.69 -8.40 3.16
C THR A 199 2.96 -7.08 2.92
N VAL A 200 2.65 -6.33 3.96
CA VAL A 200 1.94 -5.06 3.86
C VAL A 200 2.78 -3.93 4.42
N LEU A 201 3.00 -2.87 3.65
CA LEU A 201 3.40 -1.57 4.17
C LEU A 201 2.17 -0.68 4.19
N LEU A 202 1.67 -0.41 5.38
CA LEU A 202 0.43 0.33 5.64
C LEU A 202 0.77 1.77 6.02
N ILE A 203 0.26 2.73 5.28
CA ILE A 203 0.31 4.13 5.65
C ILE A 203 -1.06 4.52 6.16
N GLU A 204 -1.13 4.97 7.39
CA GLU A 204 -2.36 5.41 8.04
C GLU A 204 -2.10 6.55 9.02
N HIS A 205 -3.15 7.33 9.28
CA HIS A 205 -3.14 8.37 10.29
C HIS A 205 -3.98 8.00 11.53
N ASP A 206 -4.84 6.99 11.43
CA ASP A 206 -5.53 6.39 12.59
C ASP A 206 -4.54 5.52 13.38
N VAL A 207 -3.98 6.13 14.41
CA VAL A 207 -2.95 5.51 15.25
C VAL A 207 -3.49 4.27 15.98
N ASP A 208 -4.76 4.28 16.40
CA ASP A 208 -5.37 3.15 17.10
C ASP A 208 -5.57 1.95 16.17
N ALA A 209 -6.03 2.17 14.94
CA ALA A 209 -6.11 1.12 13.94
C ALA A 209 -4.72 0.53 13.60
N VAL A 210 -3.71 1.39 13.48
CA VAL A 210 -2.31 0.96 13.26
C VAL A 210 -1.83 0.07 14.41
N PHE A 211 -2.05 0.47 15.66
CA PHE A 211 -1.59 -0.32 16.80
C PHE A 211 -2.33 -1.66 16.98
N ARG A 212 -3.53 -1.80 16.42
CA ARG A 212 -4.24 -3.08 16.39
C ARG A 212 -3.72 -4.01 15.29
N LEU A 213 -3.30 -3.45 14.15
CA LEU A 213 -2.98 -4.22 12.93
C LEU A 213 -1.50 -4.54 12.76
N ALA A 214 -0.61 -3.60 13.13
CA ALA A 214 0.79 -3.66 12.75
C ALA A 214 1.62 -4.59 13.64
N ASP A 215 2.56 -5.30 13.03
CA ASP A 215 3.63 -6.04 13.72
C ASP A 215 4.82 -5.13 14.05
N CYS A 216 5.07 -4.15 13.16
CA CYS A 216 6.11 -3.16 13.29
C CYS A 216 5.58 -1.79 12.88
N VAL A 217 6.00 -0.74 13.56
CA VAL A 217 5.63 0.65 13.28
C VAL A 217 6.90 1.46 13.10
N SER A 218 6.96 2.24 12.02
CA SER A 218 7.98 3.28 11.82
C SER A 218 7.31 4.65 11.84
N VAL A 219 7.93 5.59 12.52
CA VAL A 219 7.43 6.96 12.66
C VAL A 219 8.31 7.90 11.87
N LEU A 220 7.69 8.56 10.88
CA LEU A 220 8.34 9.56 10.03
C LEU A 220 8.00 10.97 10.54
N VAL A 221 9.02 11.78 10.79
CA VAL A 221 8.90 13.18 11.20
C VAL A 221 9.90 14.01 10.39
N GLU A 222 9.44 15.07 9.75
CA GLU A 222 10.29 15.97 8.94
C GLU A 222 11.23 15.22 7.97
N GLY A 223 10.69 14.19 7.31
CA GLY A 223 11.43 13.39 6.34
C GLY A 223 12.36 12.34 6.92
N ARG A 224 12.41 12.13 8.24
CA ARG A 224 13.30 11.17 8.92
C ARG A 224 12.53 10.14 9.73
N ILE A 225 13.01 8.90 9.77
CA ILE A 225 12.49 7.90 10.71
C ILE A 225 13.09 8.20 12.08
N VAL A 226 12.22 8.56 13.03
CA VAL A 226 12.62 8.89 14.41
C VAL A 226 12.49 7.70 15.36
N ALA A 227 11.61 6.75 15.05
CA ALA A 227 11.44 5.50 15.80
C ALA A 227 10.98 4.38 14.87
N SER A 228 11.40 3.14 15.17
CA SER A 228 10.92 1.94 14.47
C SER A 228 10.96 0.75 15.41
N GLY A 229 9.89 -0.05 15.45
CA GLY A 229 9.81 -1.23 16.30
C GLY A 229 8.40 -1.74 16.56
N ALA A 230 8.26 -2.61 17.56
CA ALA A 230 6.96 -3.12 17.97
C ALA A 230 6.02 -1.98 18.42
N PRO A 231 4.72 -2.05 18.12
CA PRO A 231 3.75 -0.98 18.41
C PRO A 231 3.81 -0.50 19.87
N ALA A 232 3.90 -1.43 20.84
CA ALA A 232 3.97 -1.10 22.26
C ALA A 232 5.25 -0.34 22.67
N ALA A 233 6.36 -0.55 21.97
CA ALA A 233 7.61 0.18 22.19
C ALA A 233 7.54 1.59 21.59
N VAL A 234 7.09 1.70 20.35
CA VAL A 234 6.95 2.97 19.63
C VAL A 234 5.97 3.91 20.34
N ARG A 235 4.87 3.39 20.89
CA ARG A 235 3.89 4.18 21.66
C ARG A 235 4.48 4.87 22.90
N ARG A 236 5.59 4.33 23.45
CA ARG A 236 6.27 4.86 24.65
C ARG A 236 7.53 5.66 24.32
N ASP A 237 7.88 5.75 23.06
CA ASP A 237 9.08 6.46 22.62
C ASP A 237 8.93 7.96 22.81
N ALA A 238 9.90 8.59 23.48
CA ALA A 238 9.86 10.01 23.82
C ALA A 238 9.86 10.91 22.57
N ALA A 239 10.57 10.53 21.50
CA ALA A 239 10.60 11.29 20.26
C ALA A 239 9.24 11.22 19.55
N VAL A 240 8.56 10.07 19.61
CA VAL A 240 7.21 9.89 19.06
C VAL A 240 6.21 10.72 19.83
N ILE A 241 6.24 10.65 21.16
CA ILE A 241 5.36 11.44 22.04
C ILE A 241 5.55 12.93 21.75
N ALA A 242 6.78 13.42 21.66
CA ALA A 242 7.07 14.82 21.38
C ALA A 242 6.57 15.27 19.99
N ALA A 243 6.70 14.41 18.97
CA ALA A 243 6.25 14.71 17.61
C ALA A 243 4.72 14.81 17.49
N TYR A 244 3.98 14.08 18.33
CA TYR A 244 2.51 14.11 18.34
C TYR A 244 1.93 15.05 19.39
N LEU A 245 2.66 15.38 20.48
CA LEU A 245 2.23 16.36 21.50
C LEU A 245 2.43 17.82 21.06
N GLY A 246 3.22 18.07 20.00
CA GLY A 246 3.29 19.38 19.33
C GLY A 246 1.99 19.71 18.59
N ASP A 247 1.19 18.68 18.29
CA ASP A 247 -0.18 18.77 17.80
C ASP A 247 -1.03 17.94 18.79
N PRO A 248 -1.84 18.54 19.68
CA PRO A 248 -2.58 17.75 20.65
C PRO A 248 -3.44 16.75 19.89
N LEU A 249 -3.26 15.45 20.18
CA LEU A 249 -4.08 14.36 19.68
C LEU A 249 -5.55 14.75 19.88
N GLU A 250 -6.19 15.32 18.87
CA GLU A 250 -7.65 15.45 18.80
C GLU A 250 -8.23 14.05 18.75
N GLY A 251 -8.61 13.51 19.90
CA GLY A 251 -9.25 12.20 19.92
C GLY A 251 -9.26 11.46 21.25
N ALA A 252 -9.03 12.15 22.37
CA ALA A 252 -9.35 11.60 23.69
C ALA A 252 -10.57 12.32 24.29
N ARG A 253 -11.76 12.07 23.73
CA ARG A 253 -13.05 12.24 24.42
C ARG A 253 -14.03 11.17 23.99
#